data_fd802f21f567684e37de9d0db4d04622
#
_entry.id   fd802f21f567684e37de9d0db4d04622
#
_cell.length_a   1.000
_cell.length_b   1.000
_cell.length_c   1.000
_cell.angle_alpha   90.00
_cell.angle_beta   90.00
_cell.angle_gamma   90.00
#
_symmetry.space_group_name_H-M   'P 1'
#
loop_
_entity.id
_entity.type
_entity.pdbx_description
1 polymer ?
#
loop_
_entity_poly.entity_id
_entity_poly.type
_entity_poly.pdbx_seq_one_letter_code
_entity_poly.pdbx_strand_id
1 'polypeptide(L)'
;MGPGSFTGVRIGTAAVKGFSWAQDKPCAGVSSLQAMACGSTENGVLCCSLKARPGESFYALFQREDGFLIRLTKDKVGKDEEMEAAAERHGATVFLRDCQNAAGAAKAAWMQARSGKLQNCHEILPAYLRLSQAERLRKERMEQQ
;
A
#
# COMPACT_ATOMS: atom_id res chain seq x y z
N MET A 1 -6.26 -1.43 -0.99
CA MET A 1 -6.39 -2.31 0.19
C MET A 1 -5.55 -1.86 1.39
N GLY A 2 -4.86 -0.80 1.32
CA GLY A 2 -3.87 -0.30 2.27
C GLY A 2 -2.44 -0.48 1.75
N PRO A 3 -1.44 -0.16 2.53
CA PRO A 3 -1.53 0.37 3.89
C PRO A 3 -2.13 1.78 3.95
N GLY A 4 -2.60 2.15 5.13
CA GLY A 4 -3.19 3.47 5.39
C GLY A 4 -3.87 3.52 6.76
N SER A 5 -4.67 4.56 7.02
CA SER A 5 -5.45 4.66 8.25
C SER A 5 -6.42 3.48 8.37
N PHE A 6 -6.54 2.93 9.57
CA PHE A 6 -7.38 1.76 9.84
C PHE A 6 -8.85 1.96 9.40
N THR A 7 -9.42 3.11 9.72
CA THR A 7 -10.78 3.48 9.34
C THR A 7 -10.92 3.68 7.83
N GLY A 8 -9.99 4.43 7.22
CA GLY A 8 -10.04 4.72 5.78
C GLY A 8 -9.91 3.48 4.92
N VAL A 9 -9.03 2.56 5.27
CA VAL A 9 -8.87 1.29 4.54
C VAL A 9 -10.14 0.45 4.64
N ARG A 10 -10.80 0.38 5.80
CA ARG A 10 -12.07 -0.32 5.98
C ARG A 10 -13.21 0.27 5.15
N ILE A 11 -13.38 1.59 5.23
CA ILE A 11 -14.43 2.30 4.47
C ILE A 11 -14.21 2.09 2.97
N GLY A 12 -12.99 2.28 2.48
CA GLY A 12 -12.68 2.10 1.06
C GLY A 12 -12.90 0.66 0.59
N THR A 13 -12.47 -0.33 1.39
CA THR A 13 -12.70 -1.75 1.06
C THR A 13 -14.17 -2.09 1.06
N ALA A 14 -14.95 -1.63 2.04
CA ALA A 14 -16.40 -1.87 2.09
C ALA A 14 -17.13 -1.25 0.90
N ALA A 15 -16.78 -0.01 0.52
CA ALA A 15 -17.35 0.65 -0.65
C ALA A 15 -17.08 -0.12 -1.95
N VAL A 16 -15.80 -0.53 -2.19
CA VAL A 16 -15.44 -1.30 -3.37
C VAL A 16 -16.17 -2.65 -3.40
N LYS A 17 -16.27 -3.35 -2.27
CA LYS A 17 -17.04 -4.61 -2.15
C LYS A 17 -18.51 -4.40 -2.51
N GLY A 18 -19.13 -3.34 -2.00
CA GLY A 18 -20.52 -3.01 -2.28
C GLY A 18 -20.77 -2.74 -3.77
N PHE A 19 -19.93 -1.92 -4.41
CA PHE A 19 -20.02 -1.65 -5.84
C PHE A 19 -19.77 -2.89 -6.70
N SER A 20 -18.76 -3.68 -6.37
CA SER A 20 -18.43 -4.91 -7.07
C SER A 20 -19.57 -5.93 -6.98
N TRP A 21 -20.13 -6.11 -5.79
CA TRP A 21 -21.25 -7.02 -5.55
C TRP A 21 -22.52 -6.57 -6.28
N ALA A 22 -22.89 -5.29 -6.16
CA ALA A 22 -24.10 -4.75 -6.77
C ALA A 22 -24.07 -4.78 -8.32
N GLN A 23 -22.90 -4.74 -8.92
CA GLN A 23 -22.69 -4.70 -10.37
C GLN A 23 -22.26 -6.06 -10.95
N ASP A 24 -22.09 -7.08 -10.11
CA ASP A 24 -21.52 -8.39 -10.46
C ASP A 24 -20.20 -8.23 -11.26
N LYS A 25 -19.30 -7.33 -10.79
CA LYS A 25 -18.03 -7.06 -11.45
C LYS A 25 -16.86 -7.44 -10.56
N PRO A 26 -15.79 -8.02 -11.14
CA PRO A 26 -14.58 -8.29 -10.40
C PRO A 26 -13.90 -6.98 -9.98
N CYS A 27 -13.06 -7.06 -8.96
CA CYS A 27 -12.32 -5.93 -8.43
C CYS A 27 -10.82 -6.23 -8.28
N ALA A 28 -10.01 -5.20 -8.13
CA ALA A 28 -8.57 -5.30 -7.94
C ALA A 28 -8.16 -4.77 -6.57
N GLY A 29 -7.43 -5.59 -5.82
CA GLY A 29 -6.86 -5.19 -4.55
C GLY A 29 -5.47 -4.57 -4.74
N VAL A 30 -5.36 -3.25 -4.66
CA VAL A 30 -4.12 -2.51 -4.91
C VAL A 30 -3.50 -2.03 -3.61
N SER A 31 -2.17 -2.13 -3.49
CA SER A 31 -1.41 -1.48 -2.42
C SER A 31 -1.42 0.04 -2.63
N SER A 32 -1.63 0.79 -1.53
CA SER A 32 -1.56 2.25 -1.55
C SER A 32 -0.17 2.76 -1.99
N LEU A 33 0.90 2.07 -1.58
CA LEU A 33 2.27 2.39 -1.98
C LEU A 33 2.51 2.09 -3.46
N GLN A 34 1.96 1.00 -3.98
CA GLN A 34 1.99 0.70 -5.40
C GLN A 34 1.20 1.73 -6.22
N ALA A 35 0.05 2.17 -5.73
CA ALA A 35 -0.72 3.23 -6.37
C ALA A 35 0.09 4.54 -6.47
N MET A 36 0.82 4.91 -5.42
CA MET A 36 1.73 6.06 -5.46
C MET A 36 2.81 5.90 -6.53
N ALA A 37 3.49 4.75 -6.57
CA ALA A 37 4.48 4.46 -7.60
C ALA A 37 3.88 4.50 -9.01
N CYS A 38 2.70 3.93 -9.23
CA CYS A 38 2.00 3.97 -10.53
C CYS A 38 1.57 5.38 -10.95
N GLY A 39 1.34 6.27 -9.98
CA GLY A 39 0.99 7.67 -10.20
C GLY A 39 2.17 8.56 -10.60
N SER A 40 3.40 8.17 -10.26
CA SER A 40 4.61 8.89 -10.64
C SER A 40 4.96 8.68 -12.12
N THR A 41 5.64 9.65 -12.72
CA THR A 41 6.22 9.58 -14.06
C THR A 41 7.75 9.51 -14.03
N GLU A 42 8.36 9.66 -12.86
CA GLU A 42 9.81 9.71 -12.71
C GLU A 42 10.45 8.33 -12.81
N ASN A 43 11.53 8.23 -13.56
CA ASN A 43 12.35 7.01 -13.67
C ASN A 43 13.34 6.91 -12.50
N GLY A 44 13.77 5.70 -12.19
CA GLY A 44 14.70 5.40 -11.11
C GLY A 44 14.08 4.53 -10.00
N VAL A 45 14.79 4.44 -8.89
CA VAL A 45 14.30 3.74 -7.71
C VAL A 45 13.43 4.69 -6.88
N LEU A 46 12.16 4.32 -6.74
CA LEU A 46 11.14 5.08 -6.03
C LEU A 46 11.00 4.53 -4.61
N CYS A 47 11.19 5.36 -3.60
CA CYS A 47 10.80 5.08 -2.23
C CYS A 47 9.41 5.69 -1.98
N CYS A 48 8.38 4.85 -1.91
CA CYS A 48 7.01 5.28 -1.60
C CYS A 48 6.76 5.13 -0.11
N SER A 49 6.29 6.19 0.55
CA SER A 49 6.00 6.15 1.98
C SER A 49 4.71 6.87 2.36
N LEU A 50 4.06 6.35 3.39
CA LEU A 50 2.86 6.91 4.03
C LEU A 50 3.09 6.97 5.52
N LYS A 51 2.77 8.11 6.13
CA LYS A 51 2.91 8.29 7.57
C LYS A 51 2.01 7.32 8.33
N ALA A 52 2.61 6.52 9.21
CA ALA A 52 1.91 5.60 10.10
C ALA A 52 1.63 6.23 11.46
N ARG A 53 2.65 6.80 12.10
CA ARG A 53 2.66 7.65 13.32
C ARG A 53 3.93 8.51 13.33
N PRO A 54 4.08 9.42 14.33
CA PRO A 54 5.34 10.13 14.49
C PRO A 54 6.52 9.15 14.58
N GLY A 55 7.52 9.33 13.70
CA GLY A 55 8.72 8.48 13.62
C GLY A 55 8.54 7.10 12.97
N GLU A 56 7.34 6.77 12.44
CA GLU A 56 7.09 5.50 11.72
C GLU A 56 6.35 5.74 10.42
N SER A 57 6.75 5.02 9.38
CA SER A 57 6.12 5.06 8.06
C SER A 57 5.79 3.66 7.54
N PHE A 58 4.70 3.55 6.77
CA PHE A 58 4.52 2.46 5.82
C PHE A 58 5.38 2.77 4.60
N TYR A 59 6.13 1.81 4.08
CA TYR A 59 6.98 2.05 2.91
C TYR A 59 7.15 0.82 2.03
N ALA A 60 7.45 1.06 0.76
CA ALA A 60 7.89 0.06 -0.21
C ALA A 60 8.74 0.73 -1.29
N LEU A 61 9.64 -0.05 -1.90
CA LEU A 61 10.51 0.40 -2.97
C LEU A 61 10.11 -0.23 -4.29
N PHE A 62 10.24 0.58 -5.35
CA PHE A 62 9.91 0.20 -6.72
C PHE A 62 11.01 0.71 -7.65
N GLN A 63 11.26 -0.03 -8.74
CA GLN A 63 12.05 0.43 -9.87
C GLN A 63 11.09 0.85 -10.98
N ARG A 64 11.28 2.05 -11.51
CA ARG A 64 10.62 2.50 -12.73
C ARG A 64 11.65 2.72 -13.83
N GLU A 65 11.37 2.16 -15.00
CA GLU A 65 12.18 2.33 -16.18
C GLU A 65 11.27 2.29 -17.41
N ASP A 66 11.30 3.33 -18.23
CA ASP A 66 10.55 3.45 -19.49
C ASP A 66 9.06 3.04 -19.40
N GLY A 67 8.40 3.48 -18.34
CA GLY A 67 6.98 3.18 -18.09
C GLY A 67 6.69 1.84 -17.40
N PHE A 68 7.68 0.95 -17.29
CA PHE A 68 7.57 -0.28 -16.53
C PHE A 68 7.81 -0.03 -15.04
N LEU A 69 7.02 -0.70 -14.20
CA LEU A 69 7.15 -0.63 -12.76
C LEU A 69 7.38 -2.02 -12.18
N ILE A 70 8.52 -2.18 -11.53
CA ILE A 70 8.91 -3.42 -10.84
C ILE A 70 8.90 -3.15 -9.33
N ARG A 71 8.26 -4.01 -8.56
CA ARG A 71 8.29 -3.95 -7.10
C ARG A 71 9.59 -4.57 -6.58
N LEU A 72 10.37 -3.80 -5.80
CA LEU A 72 11.61 -4.27 -5.19
C LEU A 72 11.40 -4.85 -3.79
N THR A 73 10.45 -4.27 -3.00
CA THR A 73 10.17 -4.76 -1.65
C THR A 73 8.68 -4.94 -1.40
N LYS A 74 8.32 -5.82 -0.46
CA LYS A 74 6.96 -5.89 0.08
C LYS A 74 6.63 -4.60 0.84
N ASP A 75 5.34 -4.31 1.02
CA ASP A 75 4.90 -3.25 1.90
C ASP A 75 5.33 -3.57 3.34
N LYS A 76 5.94 -2.59 4.01
CA LYS A 76 6.45 -2.69 5.37
C LYS A 76 5.94 -1.53 6.22
N VAL A 77 5.99 -1.70 7.52
CA VAL A 77 5.92 -0.63 8.51
C VAL A 77 7.19 -0.68 9.35
N GLY A 78 7.79 0.45 9.62
CA GLY A 78 9.01 0.55 10.41
C GLY A 78 9.32 1.99 10.76
N LYS A 79 10.41 2.19 11.51
CA LYS A 79 10.90 3.52 11.82
C LYS A 79 11.37 4.26 10.57
N ASP A 80 11.30 5.59 10.61
CA ASP A 80 11.71 6.41 9.47
C ASP A 80 13.20 6.18 9.11
N GLU A 81 14.06 5.92 10.10
CA GLU A 81 15.47 5.58 9.87
C GLU A 81 15.65 4.23 9.14
N GLU A 82 14.77 3.25 9.43
CA GLU A 82 14.80 1.94 8.74
C GLU A 82 14.37 2.08 7.27
N MET A 83 13.39 2.95 7.02
CA MET A 83 12.95 3.29 5.66
C MET A 83 14.06 3.98 4.88
N GLU A 84 14.73 4.97 5.49
CA GLU A 84 15.85 5.71 4.87
C GLU A 84 17.02 4.79 4.57
N ALA A 85 17.41 3.93 5.50
CA ALA A 85 18.45 2.93 5.28
C ALA A 85 18.06 1.90 4.18
N ALA A 86 16.78 1.56 4.07
CA ALA A 86 16.31 0.70 2.98
C ALA A 86 16.35 1.42 1.63
N ALA A 87 15.97 2.68 1.59
CA ALA A 87 16.04 3.52 0.40
C ALA A 87 17.49 3.67 -0.09
N GLU A 88 18.41 3.96 0.80
CA GLU A 88 19.85 4.08 0.50
C GLU A 88 20.42 2.76 -0.06
N ARG A 89 20.17 1.63 0.60
CA ARG A 89 20.64 0.30 0.13
C ARG A 89 20.17 -0.07 -1.27
N HIS A 90 19.00 0.42 -1.70
CA HIS A 90 18.47 0.18 -3.04
C HIS A 90 18.77 1.30 -4.02
N GLY A 91 19.49 2.34 -3.61
CA GLY A 91 19.84 3.48 -4.45
C GLY A 91 18.62 4.31 -4.84
N ALA A 92 17.69 4.56 -3.90
CA ALA A 92 16.50 5.34 -4.18
C ALA A 92 16.84 6.79 -4.56
N THR A 93 16.36 7.22 -5.72
CA THR A 93 16.57 8.57 -6.26
C THR A 93 15.33 9.44 -6.17
N VAL A 94 14.15 8.83 -6.02
CA VAL A 94 12.86 9.51 -5.95
C VAL A 94 12.13 9.14 -4.66
N PHE A 95 11.68 10.13 -3.91
CA PHE A 95 10.94 9.93 -2.67
C PHE A 95 9.51 10.46 -2.83
N LEU A 96 8.55 9.55 -2.80
CA LEU A 96 7.13 9.84 -2.85
C LEU A 96 6.54 9.70 -1.44
N ARG A 97 6.13 10.82 -0.84
CA ARG A 97 5.61 10.85 0.53
C ARG A 97 4.17 11.35 0.55
N ASP A 98 3.25 10.58 1.13
CA ASP A 98 1.83 10.92 1.33
C ASP A 98 1.11 11.45 0.07
N CYS A 99 1.56 11.08 -1.14
CA CYS A 99 1.06 11.58 -2.42
C CYS A 99 0.12 10.58 -3.12
N GLN A 100 -0.86 10.04 -2.40
CA GLN A 100 -1.84 9.12 -2.97
C GLN A 100 -2.76 9.84 -3.96
N ASN A 101 -3.07 9.18 -5.07
CA ASN A 101 -4.04 9.68 -6.02
C ASN A 101 -4.84 8.55 -6.68
N ALA A 102 -6.06 8.88 -7.12
CA ALA A 102 -6.95 7.92 -7.76
C ALA A 102 -6.42 7.41 -9.10
N ALA A 103 -5.71 8.24 -9.86
CA ALA A 103 -5.14 7.86 -11.15
C ALA A 103 -4.08 6.76 -11.01
N GLY A 104 -3.21 6.87 -9.99
CA GLY A 104 -2.23 5.82 -9.67
C GLY A 104 -2.91 4.52 -9.23
N ALA A 105 -3.98 4.60 -8.43
CA ALA A 105 -4.76 3.43 -8.04
C ALA A 105 -5.41 2.76 -9.26
N ALA A 106 -5.99 3.54 -10.17
CA ALA A 106 -6.57 3.04 -11.42
C ALA A 106 -5.53 2.37 -12.33
N LYS A 107 -4.34 2.98 -12.50
CA LYS A 107 -3.23 2.37 -13.26
C LYS A 107 -2.80 1.03 -12.65
N ALA A 108 -2.63 0.97 -11.33
CA ALA A 108 -2.24 -0.25 -10.64
C ALA A 108 -3.32 -1.35 -10.76
N ALA A 109 -4.59 -0.99 -10.63
CA ALA A 109 -5.72 -1.91 -10.83
C ALA A 109 -5.78 -2.43 -12.27
N TRP A 110 -5.55 -1.57 -13.25
CA TRP A 110 -5.53 -1.96 -14.68
C TRP A 110 -4.38 -2.92 -15.00
N MET A 111 -3.20 -2.72 -14.40
CA MET A 111 -2.09 -3.68 -14.53
C MET A 111 -2.46 -5.06 -13.98
N GLN A 112 -3.17 -5.13 -12.86
CA GLN A 112 -3.67 -6.40 -12.30
C GLN A 112 -4.70 -7.04 -13.21
N ALA A 113 -5.64 -6.26 -13.74
CA ALA A 113 -6.65 -6.75 -14.68
C ALA A 113 -6.01 -7.39 -15.92
N ARG A 114 -5.02 -6.73 -16.52
CA ARG A 114 -4.28 -7.27 -17.68
C ARG A 114 -3.48 -8.54 -17.36
N SER A 115 -3.06 -8.72 -16.14
CA SER A 115 -2.35 -9.94 -15.68
C SER A 115 -3.27 -11.03 -15.16
N GLY A 116 -4.60 -10.89 -15.32
CA GLY A 116 -5.58 -11.87 -14.86
C GLY A 116 -5.72 -11.96 -13.33
N LYS A 117 -5.27 -10.95 -12.59
CA LYS A 117 -5.27 -10.94 -11.11
C LYS A 117 -6.47 -10.19 -10.51
N LEU A 118 -7.60 -10.21 -11.18
CA LEU A 118 -8.84 -9.71 -10.60
C LEU A 118 -9.40 -10.70 -9.57
N GLN A 119 -10.10 -10.17 -8.59
CA GLN A 119 -10.64 -10.90 -7.45
C GLN A 119 -12.13 -10.73 -7.37
N ASN A 120 -12.81 -11.69 -6.77
CA ASN A 120 -14.21 -11.52 -6.37
C ASN A 120 -14.28 -10.56 -5.17
N CYS A 121 -15.39 -9.85 -5.02
CA CYS A 121 -15.61 -8.92 -3.91
C CYS A 121 -15.43 -9.56 -2.52
N HIS A 122 -15.68 -10.86 -2.38
CA HIS A 122 -15.51 -11.59 -1.11
C HIS A 122 -14.04 -11.82 -0.76
N GLU A 123 -13.17 -11.91 -1.74
CA GLU A 123 -11.73 -12.19 -1.57
C GLU A 123 -10.92 -10.93 -1.22
N ILE A 124 -11.44 -9.74 -1.52
CA ILE A 124 -10.76 -8.49 -1.19
C ILE A 124 -10.83 -8.25 0.32
N LEU A 125 -9.65 -8.18 0.92
CA LEU A 125 -9.48 -7.93 2.35
C LEU A 125 -8.56 -6.73 2.60
N PRO A 126 -8.80 -5.95 3.66
CA PRO A 126 -7.86 -4.92 4.11
C PRO A 126 -6.51 -5.54 4.47
N ALA A 127 -5.43 -4.95 3.99
CA ALA A 127 -4.07 -5.33 4.38
C ALA A 127 -3.65 -4.52 5.62
N TYR A 128 -3.70 -5.14 6.78
CA TYR A 128 -3.26 -4.54 8.03
C TYR A 128 -1.79 -4.88 8.28
N LEU A 129 -0.89 -3.94 8.02
CA LEU A 129 0.54 -4.08 8.35
C LEU A 129 0.84 -3.79 9.82
N ARG A 130 -0.14 -3.29 10.55
CA ARG A 130 -0.07 -3.02 11.99
C ARG A 130 -1.27 -3.62 12.70
N LEU A 131 -1.04 -4.08 13.92
CA LEU A 131 -2.12 -4.41 14.86
C LEU A 131 -2.96 -3.16 15.15
N SER A 132 -4.25 -3.31 15.30
CA SER A 132 -5.12 -2.24 15.78
C SER A 132 -4.67 -1.80 17.19
N GLN A 133 -5.06 -0.60 17.60
CA GLN A 133 -4.71 -0.10 18.94
C GLN A 133 -5.23 -1.05 20.03
N ALA A 134 -6.43 -1.60 19.85
CA ALA A 134 -7.02 -2.54 20.80
C ALA A 134 -6.24 -3.87 20.90
N GLU A 135 -5.83 -4.43 19.76
CA GLU A 135 -5.01 -5.66 19.74
C GLU A 135 -3.63 -5.45 20.36
N ARG A 136 -3.01 -4.28 20.11
CA ARG A 136 -1.74 -3.94 20.72
C ARG A 136 -1.85 -3.81 22.25
N LEU A 137 -2.84 -3.06 22.75
CA LEU A 137 -3.09 -2.92 24.19
C LEU A 137 -3.41 -4.26 24.85
N ARG A 138 -4.12 -5.14 24.14
CA ARG A 138 -4.37 -6.50 24.61
C ARG A 138 -3.08 -7.30 24.73
N LYS A 139 -2.21 -7.23 23.73
CA LYS A 139 -0.92 -7.92 23.72
C LYS A 139 -0.01 -7.43 24.84
N GLU A 140 0.09 -6.11 25.02
CA GLU A 140 0.87 -5.48 26.11
C GLU A 140 0.40 -5.93 27.50
N ARG A 141 -0.95 -6.07 27.71
CA ARG A 141 -1.50 -6.58 28.96
C ARG A 141 -1.20 -8.06 29.21
N MET A 142 -1.16 -8.87 28.15
CA MET A 142 -0.84 -10.31 28.26
C MET A 142 0.65 -10.56 28.52
N GLU A 143 1.52 -9.67 28.10
CA GLU A 143 2.98 -9.74 28.32
C GLU A 143 3.37 -9.25 29.74
N GLN A 144 2.47 -8.58 30.46
CA GLN A 144 2.68 -8.08 31.82
C GLN A 144 2.11 -9.01 32.91
N GLN A 145 1.49 -10.14 32.55
CA GLN A 145 0.98 -11.21 33.43
C GLN A 145 1.91 -12.42 33.44
#